data_e37380b8a724f76d7662fe8789be0497
#
_entry.id   e37380b8a724f76d7662fe8789be0497
#
_cell.length_a   1.000
_cell.length_b   1.000
_cell.length_c   1.000
_cell.angle_alpha   90.00
_cell.angle_beta   90.00
_cell.angle_gamma   90.00
#
_symmetry.space_group_name_H-M   'P 1'
#
loop_
_entity.id
_entity.type
_entity.pdbx_description
1 polymer ?
#
loop_
_entity_poly.entity_id
_entity_poly.type
_entity_poly.pdbx_seq_one_letter_code
_entity_poly.pdbx_strand_id
1 'polypeptide(L)'
;DFTDVKGHWAEGTLHQAYDDGILKGYDAKTMAPNRSVTMVQAVTILCRVLHVTGLGDISQFEIPQDAWYAQDVAKGVYAGLLEEQDAQVLNDPIPRGQAFILFGQAFQVVGAQPDLSVLDQFPDTAFLTGEQARAAAALVEAGIVSGSGGALQLDRPLTRAEFATILYRLADQYIPAAEYEGHIGTGSVLSGDAEIVGRTVGDLWFDQSSSNIHLTDVTASSVTIRADRL
;
A
#
# COMPACT_ATOMS: atom_id res chain seq x y z
N ASP A 1 -17.17 -18.51 -7.31
CA ASP A 1 -16.10 -18.44 -8.34
C ASP A 1 -16.41 -17.28 -9.27
N PHE A 2 -15.40 -16.42 -9.50
CA PHE A 2 -15.48 -15.30 -10.42
C PHE A 2 -15.27 -15.78 -11.86
N THR A 3 -16.15 -15.37 -12.77
CA THR A 3 -16.15 -15.88 -14.15
C THR A 3 -15.17 -15.14 -15.06
N ASP A 4 -14.80 -13.92 -14.69
CA ASP A 4 -13.99 -13.00 -15.51
C ASP A 4 -12.48 -13.00 -15.18
N VAL A 5 -12.05 -13.84 -14.24
CA VAL A 5 -10.62 -13.99 -13.89
C VAL A 5 -9.99 -15.23 -14.49
N LYS A 6 -10.79 -16.20 -14.94
CA LYS A 6 -10.30 -17.46 -15.49
C LYS A 6 -9.43 -17.22 -16.74
N GLY A 7 -8.16 -17.66 -16.65
CA GLY A 7 -7.16 -17.44 -17.69
C GLY A 7 -6.60 -16.03 -17.74
N HIS A 8 -6.98 -15.15 -16.83
CA HIS A 8 -6.37 -13.83 -16.70
C HIS A 8 -4.98 -13.95 -16.09
N TRP A 9 -4.01 -13.15 -16.53
CA TRP A 9 -2.62 -13.20 -16.06
C TRP A 9 -2.47 -13.02 -14.53
N ALA A 10 -3.41 -12.34 -13.88
CA ALA A 10 -3.45 -12.10 -12.44
C ALA A 10 -4.46 -13.00 -11.70
N GLU A 11 -4.97 -14.07 -12.32
CA GLU A 11 -6.00 -14.94 -11.74
C GLU A 11 -5.65 -15.38 -10.31
N GLY A 12 -4.44 -15.93 -10.11
CA GLY A 12 -4.00 -16.41 -8.80
C GLY A 12 -3.95 -15.29 -7.75
N THR A 13 -3.37 -14.14 -8.10
CA THR A 13 -3.27 -12.99 -7.19
C THR A 13 -4.65 -12.44 -6.82
N LEU A 14 -5.57 -12.37 -7.77
CA LEU A 14 -6.93 -11.89 -7.51
C LEU A 14 -7.73 -12.83 -6.61
N HIS A 15 -7.59 -14.13 -6.78
CA HIS A 15 -8.19 -15.10 -5.88
C HIS A 15 -7.61 -14.99 -4.47
N GLN A 16 -6.29 -14.94 -4.35
CA GLN A 16 -5.62 -14.74 -3.06
C GLN A 16 -6.10 -13.46 -2.37
N ALA A 17 -6.13 -12.32 -3.10
CA ALA A 17 -6.58 -11.05 -2.55
C ALA A 17 -8.04 -11.08 -2.07
N TYR A 18 -8.88 -11.87 -2.71
CA TYR A 18 -10.25 -12.08 -2.29
C TYR A 18 -10.33 -12.97 -1.04
N ASP A 19 -9.61 -14.09 -1.02
CA ASP A 19 -9.60 -15.04 0.10
C ASP A 19 -9.02 -14.39 1.37
N ASP A 20 -8.01 -13.53 1.22
CA ASP A 20 -7.42 -12.73 2.31
C ASP A 20 -8.35 -11.56 2.78
N GLY A 21 -9.49 -11.34 2.11
CA GLY A 21 -10.42 -10.25 2.44
C GLY A 21 -9.91 -8.85 2.07
N ILE A 22 -8.81 -8.75 1.37
CA ILE A 22 -8.18 -7.49 0.95
C ILE A 22 -8.96 -6.85 -0.19
N LEU A 23 -9.29 -7.65 -1.21
CA LEU A 23 -10.05 -7.22 -2.37
C LEU A 23 -11.43 -7.88 -2.36
N LYS A 24 -12.48 -7.07 -2.58
CA LYS A 24 -13.84 -7.59 -2.78
C LYS A 24 -14.13 -7.78 -4.26
N GLY A 25 -15.02 -8.73 -4.58
CA GLY A 25 -15.58 -8.81 -5.93
C GLY A 25 -16.28 -7.48 -6.31
N TYR A 26 -16.33 -7.21 -7.60
CA TYR A 26 -17.12 -6.09 -8.12
C TYR A 26 -18.61 -6.36 -7.91
N ASP A 27 -18.99 -7.61 -8.13
CA ASP A 27 -20.27 -8.22 -7.76
C ASP A 27 -20.07 -9.67 -7.34
N ALA A 28 -21.14 -10.44 -7.18
CA ALA A 28 -21.08 -11.84 -6.72
C ALA A 28 -20.38 -12.79 -7.70
N LYS A 29 -20.15 -12.41 -8.96
CA LYS A 29 -19.61 -13.25 -10.03
C LYS A 29 -18.43 -12.64 -10.77
N THR A 30 -18.17 -11.36 -10.58
CA THR A 30 -17.12 -10.64 -11.30
C THR A 30 -16.14 -9.97 -10.35
N MET A 31 -14.86 -10.06 -10.68
CA MET A 31 -13.76 -9.37 -10.02
C MET A 31 -13.39 -8.07 -10.74
N ALA A 32 -13.78 -7.93 -12.01
CA ALA A 32 -13.48 -6.82 -12.91
C ALA A 32 -11.96 -6.48 -12.99
N PRO A 33 -11.09 -7.44 -13.34
CA PRO A 33 -9.64 -7.30 -13.25
C PRO A 33 -9.08 -6.12 -14.06
N ASN A 34 -9.65 -5.85 -15.22
CA ASN A 34 -9.22 -4.78 -16.12
C ASN A 34 -9.86 -3.41 -15.84
N ARG A 35 -10.76 -3.33 -14.86
CA ARG A 35 -11.35 -2.07 -14.45
C ARG A 35 -10.36 -1.26 -13.63
N SER A 36 -10.34 0.06 -13.84
CA SER A 36 -9.49 0.97 -13.06
C SER A 36 -9.92 1.00 -11.60
N VAL A 37 -8.94 1.11 -10.71
CA VAL A 37 -9.14 1.40 -9.29
C VAL A 37 -9.32 2.90 -9.12
N THR A 38 -10.30 3.34 -8.32
CA THR A 38 -10.43 4.74 -7.94
C THR A 38 -9.53 5.07 -6.73
N MET A 39 -9.26 6.36 -6.50
CA MET A 39 -8.48 6.82 -5.36
C MET A 39 -9.04 6.25 -4.05
N VAL A 40 -10.35 6.40 -3.81
CA VAL A 40 -10.96 5.91 -2.57
C VAL A 40 -10.90 4.39 -2.45
N GLN A 41 -11.02 3.64 -3.56
CA GLN A 41 -10.87 2.19 -3.53
C GLN A 41 -9.43 1.76 -3.18
N ALA A 42 -8.42 2.43 -3.75
CA ALA A 42 -7.02 2.20 -3.42
C ALA A 42 -6.76 2.41 -1.92
N VAL A 43 -7.20 3.53 -1.39
CA VAL A 43 -7.07 3.86 0.04
C VAL A 43 -7.83 2.86 0.92
N THR A 44 -9.06 2.48 0.56
CA THR A 44 -9.83 1.45 1.27
C THR A 44 -9.07 0.13 1.38
N ILE A 45 -8.45 -0.32 0.28
CA ILE A 45 -7.67 -1.56 0.25
C ILE A 45 -6.44 -1.42 1.14
N LEU A 46 -5.69 -0.32 1.03
CA LEU A 46 -4.51 -0.09 1.85
C LEU A 46 -4.83 0.04 3.33
N CYS A 47 -5.92 0.72 3.71
CA CYS A 47 -6.37 0.78 5.11
C CYS A 47 -6.70 -0.61 5.70
N ARG A 48 -7.19 -1.54 4.89
CA ARG A 48 -7.38 -2.94 5.33
C ARG A 48 -6.04 -3.63 5.56
N VAL A 49 -5.09 -3.47 4.65
CA VAL A 49 -3.74 -4.04 4.78
C VAL A 49 -3.02 -3.50 6.01
N LEU A 50 -3.18 -2.20 6.28
CA LEU A 50 -2.57 -1.52 7.43
C LEU A 50 -3.34 -1.74 8.75
N HIS A 51 -4.48 -2.41 8.71
CA HIS A 51 -5.38 -2.61 9.87
C HIS A 51 -5.75 -1.30 10.57
N VAL A 52 -6.00 -0.23 9.80
CA VAL A 52 -6.31 1.10 10.35
C VAL A 52 -7.62 1.08 11.11
N THR A 53 -7.60 1.52 12.37
CA THR A 53 -8.78 1.64 13.25
C THR A 53 -9.13 3.09 13.54
N GLY A 54 -8.14 3.99 13.55
CA GLY A 54 -8.34 5.41 13.78
C GLY A 54 -9.13 6.11 12.68
N LEU A 55 -9.74 7.24 13.01
CA LEU A 55 -10.53 8.05 12.09
C LEU A 55 -10.04 9.49 12.13
N GLY A 56 -9.66 10.03 10.97
CA GLY A 56 -9.30 11.43 10.78
C GLY A 56 -10.51 12.33 10.56
N ASP A 57 -10.29 13.63 10.62
CA ASP A 57 -11.31 14.63 10.31
C ASP A 57 -11.51 14.73 8.78
N ILE A 58 -12.73 14.49 8.33
CA ILE A 58 -13.12 14.52 6.92
C ILE A 58 -14.05 15.67 6.58
N SER A 59 -14.18 16.67 7.46
CA SER A 59 -15.07 17.81 7.27
C SER A 59 -14.80 18.60 5.98
N GLN A 60 -13.56 18.57 5.50
CA GLN A 60 -13.11 19.24 4.27
C GLN A 60 -13.44 18.46 2.98
N PHE A 61 -13.83 17.19 3.12
CA PHE A 61 -14.03 16.31 1.95
C PHE A 61 -15.41 16.41 1.32
N GLU A 62 -16.35 17.16 1.93
CA GLU A 62 -17.74 17.32 1.44
C GLU A 62 -18.41 15.98 1.06
N ILE A 63 -18.18 14.93 1.84
CA ILE A 63 -18.66 13.58 1.55
C ILE A 63 -20.15 13.51 1.89
N PRO A 64 -21.00 12.96 0.99
CA PRO A 64 -22.41 12.69 1.30
C PRO A 64 -22.55 11.82 2.56
N GLN A 65 -23.56 12.12 3.41
CA GLN A 65 -23.75 11.41 4.69
C GLN A 65 -24.00 9.91 4.54
N ASP A 66 -24.54 9.50 3.40
CA ASP A 66 -24.85 8.11 3.04
C ASP A 66 -23.77 7.46 2.17
N ALA A 67 -22.64 8.13 1.95
CA ALA A 67 -21.54 7.58 1.16
C ALA A 67 -20.96 6.35 1.87
N TRP A 68 -20.98 5.21 1.18
CA TRP A 68 -20.44 3.95 1.70
C TRP A 68 -18.95 4.00 2.08
N TYR A 69 -18.23 4.96 1.50
CA TYR A 69 -16.78 5.13 1.69
C TYR A 69 -16.40 6.18 2.74
N ALA A 70 -17.34 6.84 3.40
CA ALA A 70 -17.04 7.92 4.34
C ALA A 70 -16.08 7.47 5.46
N GLN A 71 -16.32 6.27 6.02
CA GLN A 71 -15.44 5.71 7.04
C GLN A 71 -14.05 5.36 6.49
N ASP A 72 -13.97 4.86 5.26
CA ASP A 72 -12.70 4.52 4.63
C ASP A 72 -11.88 5.78 4.30
N VAL A 73 -12.54 6.88 3.93
CA VAL A 73 -11.87 8.19 3.77
C VAL A 73 -11.32 8.68 5.11
N ALA A 74 -12.11 8.60 6.19
CA ALA A 74 -11.64 8.98 7.51
C ALA A 74 -10.43 8.15 7.98
N LYS A 75 -10.42 6.85 7.68
CA LYS A 75 -9.24 5.99 7.91
C LYS A 75 -8.05 6.41 7.06
N GLY A 76 -8.28 6.74 5.79
CA GLY A 76 -7.23 7.20 4.88
C GLY A 76 -6.59 8.51 5.34
N VAL A 77 -7.39 9.46 5.81
CA VAL A 77 -6.89 10.72 6.40
C VAL A 77 -6.10 10.45 7.66
N TYR A 78 -6.61 9.62 8.56
CA TYR A 78 -5.91 9.23 9.78
C TYR A 78 -4.56 8.57 9.50
N ALA A 79 -4.51 7.71 8.49
CA ALA A 79 -3.29 7.00 8.07
C ALA A 79 -2.30 7.87 7.29
N GLY A 80 -2.67 9.12 6.94
CA GLY A 80 -1.85 9.98 6.10
C GLY A 80 -1.79 9.56 4.62
N LEU A 81 -2.74 8.73 4.17
CA LEU A 81 -2.87 8.29 2.77
C LEU A 81 -3.72 9.25 1.94
N LEU A 82 -4.49 10.11 2.58
CA LEU A 82 -5.32 11.15 1.95
C LEU A 82 -5.05 12.48 2.62
N GLU A 83 -4.98 13.50 1.77
CA GLU A 83 -4.91 14.90 2.16
C GLU A 83 -6.11 15.67 1.60
N GLU A 84 -6.35 16.89 2.08
CA GLU A 84 -7.51 17.71 1.69
C GLU A 84 -7.63 17.89 0.18
N GLN A 85 -6.50 18.07 -0.53
CA GLN A 85 -6.50 18.22 -1.99
C GLN A 85 -7.04 17.00 -2.74
N ASP A 86 -7.06 15.81 -2.12
CA ASP A 86 -7.58 14.59 -2.74
C ASP A 86 -9.11 14.55 -2.77
N ALA A 87 -9.77 15.44 -2.05
CA ALA A 87 -11.23 15.47 -1.91
C ALA A 87 -11.97 15.48 -3.26
N GLN A 88 -11.41 16.18 -4.25
CA GLN A 88 -12.06 16.32 -5.56
C GLN A 88 -11.86 15.13 -6.49
N VAL A 89 -10.88 14.25 -6.19
CA VAL A 89 -10.50 13.12 -7.06
C VAL A 89 -10.78 11.75 -6.43
N LEU A 90 -11.47 11.70 -5.30
CA LEU A 90 -11.74 10.45 -4.58
C LEU A 90 -12.34 9.35 -5.45
N ASN A 91 -13.26 9.70 -6.33
CA ASN A 91 -13.96 8.76 -7.20
C ASN A 91 -13.35 8.64 -8.60
N ASP A 92 -12.27 9.36 -8.86
CA ASP A 92 -11.56 9.28 -10.14
C ASP A 92 -10.62 8.07 -10.16
N PRO A 93 -10.37 7.50 -11.35
CA PRO A 93 -9.35 6.47 -11.52
C PRO A 93 -8.00 6.96 -11.06
N ILE A 94 -7.33 6.19 -10.16
CA ILE A 94 -6.02 6.58 -9.65
C ILE A 94 -4.93 6.40 -10.73
N PRO A 95 -4.12 7.44 -11.02
CA PRO A 95 -2.96 7.30 -11.89
C PRO A 95 -1.89 6.40 -11.25
N ARG A 96 -1.15 5.65 -12.06
CA ARG A 96 -0.07 4.76 -11.58
C ARG A 96 0.93 5.50 -10.71
N GLY A 97 1.35 6.70 -11.12
CA GLY A 97 2.31 7.51 -10.35
C GLY A 97 1.80 7.87 -8.96
N GLN A 98 0.51 8.19 -8.83
CA GLN A 98 -0.11 8.46 -7.53
C GLN A 98 -0.22 7.19 -6.69
N ALA A 99 -0.58 6.06 -7.31
CA ALA A 99 -0.62 4.78 -6.61
C ALA A 99 0.76 4.37 -6.07
N PHE A 100 1.86 4.69 -6.77
CA PHE A 100 3.22 4.42 -6.30
C PHE A 100 3.54 5.17 -5.00
N ILE A 101 3.08 6.41 -4.85
CA ILE A 101 3.22 7.17 -3.59
C ILE A 101 2.48 6.44 -2.46
N LEU A 102 1.22 6.08 -2.68
CA LEU A 102 0.42 5.36 -1.67
C LEU A 102 1.07 4.04 -1.25
N PHE A 103 1.57 3.26 -2.21
CA PHE A 103 2.30 2.02 -1.91
C PHE A 103 3.59 2.30 -1.15
N GLY A 104 4.33 3.35 -1.54
CA GLY A 104 5.55 3.77 -0.86
C GLY A 104 5.31 4.12 0.60
N GLN A 105 4.23 4.82 0.89
CA GLN A 105 3.81 5.18 2.25
C GLN A 105 3.36 3.95 3.05
N ALA A 106 2.49 3.12 2.47
CA ALA A 106 1.91 1.97 3.15
C ALA A 106 2.95 0.89 3.51
N PHE A 107 3.98 0.70 2.69
CA PHE A 107 5.03 -0.31 2.88
C PHE A 107 6.40 0.29 3.24
N GLN A 108 6.50 1.60 3.39
CA GLN A 108 7.71 2.32 3.83
C GLN A 108 8.94 2.06 2.95
N VAL A 109 8.73 1.82 1.67
CA VAL A 109 9.81 1.53 0.71
C VAL A 109 10.77 2.71 0.50
N VAL A 110 10.38 3.91 0.93
CA VAL A 110 11.14 5.17 0.77
C VAL A 110 12.09 5.45 1.94
N GLY A 111 12.12 4.60 2.97
CA GLY A 111 12.98 4.79 4.14
C GLY A 111 14.49 4.64 3.83
N ALA A 112 14.84 3.77 2.91
CA ALA A 112 16.15 3.78 2.28
C ALA A 112 16.13 4.84 1.16
N GLN A 113 17.15 5.67 1.04
CA GLN A 113 17.24 6.62 -0.08
C GLN A 113 17.45 5.81 -1.37
N PRO A 114 16.43 5.65 -2.23
CA PRO A 114 16.56 4.86 -3.43
C PRO A 114 17.49 5.55 -4.44
N ASP A 115 18.14 4.75 -5.27
CA ASP A 115 18.92 5.28 -6.37
C ASP A 115 17.99 5.86 -7.45
N LEU A 116 17.90 7.18 -7.52
CA LEU A 116 17.05 7.86 -8.50
C LEU A 116 17.52 7.61 -9.95
N SER A 117 18.77 7.22 -10.18
CA SER A 117 19.29 6.93 -11.53
C SER A 117 18.61 5.73 -12.20
N VAL A 118 17.96 4.86 -11.44
CA VAL A 118 17.15 3.77 -12.01
C VAL A 118 15.98 4.28 -12.86
N LEU A 119 15.58 5.53 -12.67
CA LEU A 119 14.53 6.18 -13.45
C LEU A 119 15.01 6.70 -14.81
N ASP A 120 16.31 6.89 -15.02
CA ASP A 120 16.86 7.47 -16.26
C ASP A 120 16.51 6.67 -17.52
N GLN A 121 16.20 5.37 -17.35
CA GLN A 121 15.74 4.51 -18.43
C GLN A 121 14.30 4.78 -18.89
N PHE A 122 13.52 5.58 -18.12
CA PHE A 122 12.12 5.85 -18.40
C PHE A 122 11.91 7.33 -18.71
N PRO A 123 11.68 7.73 -19.97
CA PRO A 123 11.57 9.14 -20.34
C PRO A 123 10.40 9.87 -19.69
N ASP A 124 9.34 9.17 -19.30
CA ASP A 124 8.17 9.75 -18.62
C ASP A 124 8.41 10.05 -17.13
N THR A 125 9.60 9.78 -16.61
CA THR A 125 10.00 10.11 -15.24
C THR A 125 10.80 11.39 -15.11
N ALA A 126 11.18 12.02 -16.21
CA ALA A 126 12.06 13.20 -16.22
C ALA A 126 11.53 14.39 -15.42
N PHE A 127 10.24 14.46 -15.18
CA PHE A 127 9.59 15.54 -14.44
C PHE A 127 9.25 15.18 -12.98
N LEU A 128 9.53 13.95 -12.58
CA LEU A 128 9.27 13.52 -11.21
C LEU A 128 10.21 14.22 -10.23
N THR A 129 9.66 14.66 -9.12
CA THR A 129 10.41 15.30 -8.04
C THR A 129 9.95 14.82 -6.67
N GLY A 130 10.75 15.05 -5.65
CA GLY A 130 10.37 14.81 -4.27
C GLY A 130 9.92 13.36 -4.01
N GLU A 131 8.75 13.22 -3.41
CA GLU A 131 8.19 11.94 -2.99
C GLU A 131 7.84 11.03 -4.18
N GLN A 132 7.32 11.61 -5.27
CA GLN A 132 6.99 10.84 -6.48
C GLN A 132 8.21 10.13 -7.06
N ALA A 133 9.33 10.85 -7.20
CA ALA A 133 10.57 10.28 -7.71
C ALA A 133 11.09 9.17 -6.78
N ARG A 134 11.09 9.42 -5.47
CA ARG A 134 11.54 8.42 -4.49
C ARG A 134 10.67 7.16 -4.51
N ALA A 135 9.35 7.31 -4.52
CA ALA A 135 8.42 6.17 -4.56
C ALA A 135 8.61 5.36 -5.85
N ALA A 136 8.65 6.01 -7.00
CA ALA A 136 8.87 5.34 -8.28
C ALA A 136 10.23 4.61 -8.33
N ALA A 137 11.31 5.28 -7.92
CA ALA A 137 12.65 4.69 -7.90
C ALA A 137 12.73 3.49 -6.97
N ALA A 138 12.20 3.59 -5.75
CA ALA A 138 12.20 2.50 -4.78
C ALA A 138 11.44 1.26 -5.30
N LEU A 139 10.29 1.45 -5.94
CA LEU A 139 9.51 0.35 -6.51
C LEU A 139 10.19 -0.29 -7.72
N VAL A 140 10.88 0.51 -8.55
CA VAL A 140 11.67 0.00 -9.69
C VAL A 140 12.90 -0.74 -9.20
N GLU A 141 13.67 -0.17 -8.27
CA GLU A 141 14.89 -0.77 -7.71
C GLU A 141 14.59 -2.11 -7.02
N ALA A 142 13.47 -2.19 -6.30
CA ALA A 142 13.02 -3.42 -5.66
C ALA A 142 12.42 -4.46 -6.63
N GLY A 143 12.29 -4.13 -7.93
CA GLY A 143 11.68 -5.02 -8.93
C GLY A 143 10.16 -5.20 -8.77
N ILE A 144 9.51 -4.35 -7.99
CA ILE A 144 8.06 -4.39 -7.75
C ILE A 144 7.30 -3.96 -9.00
N VAL A 145 7.77 -2.90 -9.64
CA VAL A 145 7.20 -2.37 -10.89
C VAL A 145 8.25 -2.34 -11.98
N SER A 146 7.80 -2.48 -13.20
CA SER A 146 8.61 -2.35 -14.41
C SER A 146 7.87 -1.53 -15.45
N GLY A 147 8.61 -0.97 -16.39
CA GLY A 147 8.02 -0.25 -17.51
C GLY A 147 7.35 -1.16 -18.52
N SER A 148 6.52 -0.57 -19.34
CA SER A 148 5.94 -1.19 -20.52
C SER A 148 6.14 -0.25 -21.71
N GLY A 149 6.66 -0.79 -22.82
CA GLY A 149 6.99 0.04 -23.98
C GLY A 149 8.07 1.10 -23.73
N GLY A 150 8.94 0.89 -22.73
CA GLY A 150 10.02 1.81 -22.38
C GLY A 150 9.60 2.98 -21.47
N ALA A 151 8.40 2.95 -20.91
CA ALA A 151 7.88 3.98 -19.98
C ALA A 151 7.24 3.36 -18.76
N LEU A 152 7.18 4.07 -17.63
CA LEU A 152 6.43 3.67 -16.43
C LEU A 152 4.92 3.90 -16.59
N GLN A 153 4.50 4.70 -17.56
CA GLN A 153 3.10 5.04 -17.85
C GLN A 153 2.40 5.67 -16.64
N LEU A 154 3.03 6.65 -16.01
CA LEU A 154 2.64 7.22 -14.72
C LEU A 154 1.24 7.85 -14.69
N ASP A 155 0.80 8.44 -15.82
CA ASP A 155 -0.51 9.09 -15.93
C ASP A 155 -1.65 8.10 -16.25
N ARG A 156 -1.31 6.85 -16.62
CA ARG A 156 -2.32 5.84 -16.94
C ARG A 156 -3.02 5.37 -15.67
N PRO A 157 -4.36 5.23 -15.70
CA PRO A 157 -5.09 4.61 -14.60
C PRO A 157 -4.59 3.20 -14.30
N LEU A 158 -4.48 2.87 -13.01
CA LEU A 158 -4.10 1.55 -12.56
C LEU A 158 -5.31 0.61 -12.53
N THR A 159 -5.18 -0.59 -13.07
CA THR A 159 -6.25 -1.59 -13.02
C THR A 159 -6.28 -2.34 -11.69
N ARG A 160 -7.41 -2.98 -11.38
CA ARG A 160 -7.57 -3.81 -10.16
C ARG A 160 -6.57 -4.96 -10.10
N ALA A 161 -6.31 -5.60 -11.25
CA ALA A 161 -5.32 -6.66 -11.36
C ALA A 161 -3.89 -6.16 -11.11
N GLU A 162 -3.54 -5.02 -11.68
CA GLU A 162 -2.23 -4.40 -11.45
C GLU A 162 -2.05 -3.96 -9.99
N PHE A 163 -3.08 -3.34 -9.41
CA PHE A 163 -3.05 -2.92 -8.01
C PHE A 163 -2.80 -4.11 -7.07
N ALA A 164 -3.57 -5.19 -7.22
CA ALA A 164 -3.40 -6.41 -6.44
C ALA A 164 -1.99 -7.00 -6.64
N THR A 165 -1.50 -7.04 -7.86
CA THR A 165 -0.17 -7.60 -8.16
C THR A 165 0.96 -6.80 -7.52
N ILE A 166 0.91 -5.47 -7.57
CA ILE A 166 1.90 -4.61 -6.91
C ILE A 166 1.82 -4.82 -5.39
N LEU A 167 0.62 -4.85 -4.84
CA LEU A 167 0.38 -5.05 -3.40
C LEU A 167 1.04 -6.34 -2.89
N TYR A 168 0.82 -7.47 -3.57
CA TYR A 168 1.37 -8.76 -3.15
C TYR A 168 2.89 -8.87 -3.38
N ARG A 169 3.42 -8.28 -4.44
CA ARG A 169 4.88 -8.18 -4.63
C ARG A 169 5.54 -7.38 -3.51
N LEU A 170 4.88 -6.31 -3.05
CA LEU A 170 5.36 -5.54 -1.90
C LEU A 170 5.30 -6.38 -0.61
N ALA A 171 4.18 -7.05 -0.36
CA ALA A 171 3.98 -7.88 0.83
C ALA A 171 4.97 -9.06 0.91
N ASP A 172 5.51 -9.52 -0.22
CA ASP A 172 6.57 -10.53 -0.26
C ASP A 172 7.94 -10.01 0.21
N GLN A 173 8.18 -8.69 0.15
CA GLN A 173 9.48 -8.08 0.47
C GLN A 173 9.45 -7.18 1.70
N TYR A 174 8.33 -6.52 1.96
CA TYR A 174 8.19 -5.49 2.99
C TYR A 174 7.12 -5.85 4.02
N ILE A 175 7.27 -5.35 5.24
CA ILE A 175 6.24 -5.39 6.26
C ILE A 175 5.43 -4.09 6.15
N PRO A 176 4.09 -4.15 6.03
CA PRO A 176 3.25 -2.96 5.98
C PRO A 176 3.41 -2.11 7.23
N ALA A 177 3.23 -0.79 7.10
CA ALA A 177 3.12 0.09 8.24
C ALA A 177 1.97 -0.36 9.16
N ALA A 178 2.06 -0.05 10.46
CA ALA A 178 1.04 -0.38 11.44
C ALA A 178 0.70 0.83 12.32
N GLU A 179 -0.50 0.82 12.87
CA GLU A 179 -0.91 1.78 13.87
C GLU A 179 -0.20 1.48 15.20
N TYR A 180 0.42 2.51 15.77
CA TYR A 180 1.08 2.43 17.06
C TYR A 180 0.81 3.70 17.88
N GLU A 181 0.33 3.53 19.12
CA GLU A 181 -0.03 4.64 20.03
C GLU A 181 -0.93 5.70 19.36
N GLY A 182 -1.87 5.27 18.51
CA GLY A 182 -2.80 6.17 17.84
C GLY A 182 -2.23 6.85 16.59
N HIS A 183 -1.10 6.39 16.07
CA HIS A 183 -0.49 6.90 14.85
C HIS A 183 -0.13 5.76 13.89
N ILE A 184 -0.34 5.97 12.60
CA ILE A 184 0.31 5.18 11.56
C ILE A 184 1.71 5.75 11.40
N GLY A 185 2.70 5.01 11.90
CA GLY A 185 4.09 5.44 11.87
C GLY A 185 4.85 4.93 10.65
N THR A 186 6.15 5.19 10.66
CA THR A 186 7.10 4.64 9.69
C THR A 186 7.53 3.22 10.04
N GLY A 187 6.85 2.56 10.97
CA GLY A 187 7.20 1.26 11.51
C GLY A 187 6.05 0.29 11.61
N SER A 188 6.35 -0.90 12.06
CA SER A 188 5.40 -1.98 12.28
C SER A 188 5.49 -2.49 13.71
N VAL A 189 4.35 -2.79 14.31
CA VAL A 189 4.23 -3.35 15.67
C VAL A 189 4.03 -4.84 15.58
N LEU A 190 4.81 -5.58 16.34
CA LEU A 190 4.64 -7.02 16.53
C LEU A 190 4.20 -7.32 17.95
N SER A 191 3.24 -8.22 18.06
CA SER A 191 2.70 -8.71 19.32
C SER A 191 2.56 -10.23 19.29
N GLY A 192 2.63 -10.86 20.48
CA GLY A 192 2.56 -12.31 20.59
C GLY A 192 3.81 -13.00 20.01
N ASP A 193 3.62 -14.21 19.48
CA ASP A 193 4.67 -14.96 18.79
C ASP A 193 4.75 -14.52 17.32
N ALA A 194 5.94 -14.25 16.83
CA ALA A 194 6.15 -13.86 15.44
C ALA A 194 7.41 -14.49 14.84
N GLU A 195 7.30 -14.95 13.62
CA GLU A 195 8.41 -15.38 12.78
C GLU A 195 8.42 -14.53 11.50
N ILE A 196 9.49 -13.82 11.24
CA ILE A 196 9.64 -12.96 10.07
C ILE A 196 10.93 -13.32 9.36
N VAL A 197 10.83 -13.60 8.07
CA VAL A 197 11.95 -14.03 7.24
C VAL A 197 12.01 -13.18 5.96
N GLY A 198 13.18 -12.65 5.64
CA GLY A 198 13.48 -11.98 4.38
C GLY A 198 12.65 -10.73 4.11
N ARG A 199 12.35 -9.94 5.15
CA ARG A 199 11.51 -8.75 5.02
C ARG A 199 12.27 -7.46 5.31
N THR A 200 11.80 -6.38 4.67
CA THR A 200 12.24 -5.01 4.96
C THR A 200 11.14 -4.25 5.69
N VAL A 201 11.52 -3.44 6.66
CA VAL A 201 10.61 -2.60 7.45
C VAL A 201 11.32 -1.29 7.82
N GLY A 202 10.56 -0.23 8.08
CA GLY A 202 11.10 0.99 8.67
C GLY A 202 11.52 0.75 10.12
N ASP A 203 10.74 1.27 11.05
CA ASP A 203 10.95 1.00 12.48
C ASP A 203 10.15 -0.23 12.90
N LEU A 204 10.75 -1.11 13.68
CA LEU A 204 10.13 -2.33 14.20
C LEU A 204 9.97 -2.21 15.71
N TRP A 205 8.73 -2.34 16.19
CA TRP A 205 8.40 -2.29 17.61
C TRP A 205 7.88 -3.64 18.10
N PHE A 206 8.41 -4.12 19.18
CA PHE A 206 7.87 -5.25 19.94
C PHE A 206 7.13 -4.71 21.15
N ASP A 207 5.85 -5.02 21.26
CA ASP A 207 5.05 -4.64 22.41
C ASP A 207 5.22 -5.65 23.58
N GLN A 208 4.58 -5.34 24.70
CA GLN A 208 4.67 -6.15 25.92
C GLN A 208 4.11 -7.57 25.80
N SER A 209 3.28 -7.83 24.79
CA SER A 209 2.71 -9.15 24.54
C SER A 209 3.62 -10.04 23.68
N SER A 210 4.72 -9.47 23.17
CA SER A 210 5.70 -10.24 22.36
C SER A 210 6.41 -11.27 23.23
N SER A 211 6.42 -12.53 22.78
CA SER A 211 7.00 -13.63 23.55
C SER A 211 8.10 -14.38 22.78
N ASN A 212 7.78 -15.05 21.72
CA ASN A 212 8.76 -15.77 20.90
C ASN A 212 8.90 -15.09 19.54
N ILE A 213 9.94 -14.29 19.39
CA ILE A 213 10.19 -13.52 18.17
C ILE A 213 11.40 -14.10 17.47
N HIS A 214 11.19 -14.56 16.24
CA HIS A 214 12.26 -15.03 15.36
C HIS A 214 12.35 -14.13 14.12
N LEU A 215 13.49 -13.46 13.97
CA LEU A 215 13.80 -12.61 12.82
C LEU A 215 14.97 -13.22 12.06
N THR A 216 14.77 -13.53 10.80
CA THR A 216 15.79 -14.05 9.90
C THR A 216 15.85 -13.19 8.65
N ASP A 217 17.03 -12.64 8.33
CA ASP A 217 17.25 -11.78 7.16
C ASP A 217 16.28 -10.59 7.10
N VAL A 218 15.98 -9.99 8.25
CA VAL A 218 15.13 -8.81 8.34
C VAL A 218 15.99 -7.55 8.31
N THR A 219 15.65 -6.61 7.44
CA THR A 219 16.23 -5.28 7.38
C THR A 219 15.30 -4.28 8.02
N ALA A 220 15.74 -3.57 9.06
CA ALA A 220 14.98 -2.55 9.75
C ALA A 220 15.83 -1.29 9.95
N SER A 221 15.21 -0.11 9.92
CA SER A 221 15.88 1.17 10.25
C SER A 221 16.19 1.24 11.75
N SER A 222 15.26 0.79 12.59
CA SER A 222 15.46 0.62 14.03
C SER A 222 14.65 -0.57 14.57
N VAL A 223 15.06 -1.07 15.74
CA VAL A 223 14.32 -2.09 16.48
C VAL A 223 14.15 -1.61 17.91
N THR A 224 12.90 -1.50 18.36
CA THR A 224 12.56 -1.10 19.73
C THR A 224 11.82 -2.22 20.43
N ILE A 225 12.30 -2.63 21.58
CA ILE A 225 11.66 -3.65 22.43
C ILE A 225 11.12 -2.94 23.67
N ARG A 226 9.81 -3.00 23.86
CA ARG A 226 9.17 -2.51 25.10
C ARG A 226 8.98 -3.68 26.05
N ALA A 227 9.83 -3.73 27.06
CA ALA A 227 9.70 -4.67 28.17
C ALA A 227 9.24 -3.91 29.41
N ASP A 228 8.17 -4.34 30.04
CA ASP A 228 7.65 -3.69 31.25
C ASP A 228 8.50 -3.89 32.50
N ARG A 229 9.39 -4.87 32.51
CA ARG A 229 10.41 -5.10 33.54
C ARG A 229 11.54 -5.99 33.01
N LEU A 230 12.74 -5.57 33.21
CA LEU A 230 13.89 -6.47 33.38
C LEU A 230 13.83 -7.10 34.78
#